data_0ddc3e750a9f3f1f31945f57a654c93f
#
_entry.id   0ddc3e750a9f3f1f31945f57a654c93f
#
_cell.length_a   1.000
_cell.length_b   1.000
_cell.length_c   1.000
_cell.angle_alpha   90.00
_cell.angle_beta   90.00
_cell.angle_gamma   90.00
#
_symmetry.space_group_name_H-M   'P 1'
#
loop_
_entity.id
_entity.type
_entity.pdbx_description
1 polymer ?
#
loop_
_entity_poly.entity_id
_entity_poly.type
_entity_poly.pdbx_seq_one_letter_code
_entity_poly.pdbx_strand_id
1 'polypeptide(L)'
;HIALTNFNVLTNQLGYGSPETDKLVEWHKETFNEDTNAGSISPKVKDLVNIIEDRRIDRFVFNSAPGYQGYYLAMYDKYFNAKEIDKALIYGLKAESTWDDYIFHVCNFANPNRKLDTLPTLRAIWNTINIPNISRLKTTDEVYVVAVEVYKMIMEAIGGMEANEEKSKDGQGKGNNSPDSLQEGQSGEGEGEGEEGEGDPNMDQGAPGNGEPKEG
;
A
#
# COMPACT_ATOMS: atom_id res chain seq x y z
N HIS A 1 -16.15 -10.94 1.97
CA HIS A 1 -15.48 -11.34 0.73
C HIS A 1 -16.09 -12.59 0.11
N ILE A 2 -16.17 -13.73 0.79
CA ILE A 2 -16.57 -15.05 0.21
C ILE A 2 -17.87 -15.00 -0.58
N ALA A 3 -18.85 -14.18 -0.17
CA ALA A 3 -20.16 -14.10 -0.82
C ALA A 3 -20.23 -13.05 -1.95
N LEU A 4 -19.30 -12.14 -2.05
CA LEU A 4 -19.36 -10.98 -2.94
C LEU A 4 -18.23 -10.93 -3.96
N THR A 5 -17.09 -11.58 -3.68
CA THR A 5 -15.95 -11.64 -4.58
C THR A 5 -16.00 -12.89 -5.44
N ASN A 6 -15.88 -12.71 -6.73
CA ASN A 6 -15.72 -13.84 -7.67
C ASN A 6 -14.23 -14.17 -7.83
N PHE A 7 -13.74 -15.11 -7.03
CA PHE A 7 -12.34 -15.54 -7.07
C PHE A 7 -11.92 -16.17 -8.41
N ASN A 8 -12.87 -16.69 -9.19
CA ASN A 8 -12.56 -17.22 -10.52
C ASN A 8 -12.09 -16.13 -11.49
N VAL A 9 -12.54 -14.89 -11.32
CA VAL A 9 -12.07 -13.74 -12.09
C VAL A 9 -10.56 -13.57 -11.90
N LEU A 10 -10.11 -13.60 -10.64
CA LEU A 10 -8.69 -13.46 -10.32
C LEU A 10 -7.86 -14.61 -10.90
N THR A 11 -8.36 -15.84 -10.81
CA THR A 11 -7.66 -17.01 -11.35
C THR A 11 -7.63 -17.02 -12.88
N ASN A 12 -8.73 -16.67 -13.52
CA ASN A 12 -8.87 -16.76 -14.97
C ASN A 12 -8.25 -15.57 -15.69
N GLN A 13 -8.31 -14.36 -15.11
CA GLN A 13 -7.83 -13.13 -15.75
C GLN A 13 -6.38 -12.79 -15.37
N LEU A 14 -5.93 -13.20 -14.18
CA LEU A 14 -4.56 -12.97 -13.69
C LEU A 14 -3.71 -14.24 -13.66
N GLY A 15 -4.24 -15.38 -14.11
CA GLY A 15 -3.51 -16.63 -14.21
C GLY A 15 -2.42 -16.56 -15.29
N TYR A 16 -1.39 -17.39 -15.12
CA TYR A 16 -0.37 -17.60 -16.13
C TYR A 16 -1.01 -18.08 -17.44
N GLY A 17 -0.71 -17.40 -18.55
CA GLY A 17 -1.27 -17.74 -19.87
C GLY A 17 -2.74 -17.32 -20.05
N SER A 18 -3.26 -16.43 -19.19
CA SER A 18 -4.55 -15.81 -19.49
C SER A 18 -4.40 -14.78 -20.61
N PRO A 19 -5.36 -14.69 -21.54
CA PRO A 19 -5.31 -13.71 -22.63
C PRO A 19 -5.23 -12.27 -22.14
N GLU A 20 -5.80 -11.98 -20.97
CA GLU A 20 -5.81 -10.66 -20.34
C GLU A 20 -4.42 -10.29 -19.81
N THR A 21 -3.73 -11.23 -19.17
CA THR A 21 -2.36 -11.02 -18.72
C THR A 21 -1.40 -10.89 -19.89
N ASP A 22 -1.55 -11.71 -20.94
CA ASP A 22 -0.72 -11.65 -22.13
C ASP A 22 -0.85 -10.29 -22.84
N LYS A 23 -2.06 -9.72 -22.92
CA LYS A 23 -2.28 -8.35 -23.43
C LYS A 23 -1.59 -7.29 -22.58
N LEU A 24 -1.54 -7.47 -21.26
CA LEU A 24 -0.81 -6.54 -20.38
C LEU A 24 0.69 -6.62 -20.55
N VAL A 25 1.22 -7.82 -20.76
CA VAL A 25 2.65 -8.05 -21.09
C VAL A 25 3.00 -7.36 -22.40
N GLU A 26 2.17 -7.55 -23.44
CA GLU A 26 2.36 -6.92 -24.73
C GLU A 26 2.30 -5.37 -24.63
N TRP A 27 1.26 -4.84 -23.99
CA TRP A 27 1.13 -3.42 -23.73
C TRP A 27 2.36 -2.83 -23.02
N HIS A 28 2.87 -3.50 -21.98
CA HIS A 28 4.04 -3.05 -21.23
C HIS A 28 5.27 -2.99 -22.14
N LYS A 29 5.49 -4.06 -22.93
CA LYS A 29 6.59 -4.13 -23.87
C LYS A 29 6.52 -3.05 -24.94
N GLU A 30 5.34 -2.80 -25.51
CA GLU A 30 5.13 -1.76 -26.50
C GLU A 30 5.33 -0.35 -25.93
N THR A 31 4.89 -0.12 -24.70
CA THR A 31 4.89 1.21 -24.08
C THR A 31 6.27 1.63 -23.59
N PHE A 32 7.01 0.69 -22.96
CA PHE A 32 8.29 0.99 -22.28
C PHE A 32 9.51 0.41 -23.00
N ASN A 33 9.30 -0.42 -24.04
CA ASN A 33 10.36 -1.16 -24.73
C ASN A 33 11.17 -2.07 -23.76
N GLU A 34 10.53 -2.56 -22.72
CA GLU A 34 11.11 -3.40 -21.69
C GLU A 34 10.53 -4.80 -21.74
N ASP A 35 11.40 -5.80 -21.54
CA ASP A 35 10.95 -7.18 -21.40
C ASP A 35 10.35 -7.40 -20.01
N THR A 36 9.09 -7.80 -19.99
CA THR A 36 8.36 -8.15 -18.76
C THR A 36 7.62 -9.47 -18.95
N ASN A 37 7.09 -10.00 -17.87
CA ASN A 37 6.34 -11.26 -17.89
C ASN A 37 5.14 -11.22 -16.94
N ALA A 38 4.25 -12.19 -17.10
CA ALA A 38 3.06 -12.35 -16.28
C ALA A 38 3.35 -12.42 -14.78
N GLY A 39 4.48 -13.00 -14.36
CA GLY A 39 4.86 -13.10 -12.96
C GLY A 39 5.16 -11.76 -12.28
N SER A 40 5.58 -10.77 -13.07
CA SER A 40 5.83 -9.40 -12.57
C SER A 40 4.56 -8.54 -12.56
N ILE A 41 3.66 -8.77 -13.50
CA ILE A 41 2.45 -7.95 -13.69
C ILE A 41 1.30 -8.44 -12.79
N SER A 42 1.02 -9.75 -12.80
CA SER A 42 -0.15 -10.31 -12.13
C SER A 42 -0.24 -9.99 -10.63
N PRO A 43 0.85 -10.04 -9.82
CA PRO A 43 0.80 -9.66 -8.42
C PRO A 43 0.39 -8.19 -8.24
N LYS A 44 0.93 -7.29 -9.05
CA LYS A 44 0.64 -5.85 -8.98
C LYS A 44 -0.83 -5.55 -9.28
N VAL A 45 -1.39 -6.14 -10.33
CA VAL A 45 -2.81 -6.00 -10.66
C VAL A 45 -3.69 -6.64 -9.58
N LYS A 46 -3.29 -7.79 -9.03
CA LYS A 46 -4.01 -8.46 -7.94
C LYS A 46 -4.08 -7.59 -6.68
N ASP A 47 -3.00 -6.91 -6.32
CA ASP A 47 -2.99 -5.99 -5.19
C ASP A 47 -4.00 -4.86 -5.39
N LEU A 48 -4.04 -4.26 -6.58
CA LEU A 48 -5.03 -3.22 -6.92
C LEU A 48 -6.46 -3.76 -6.89
N VAL A 49 -6.70 -4.96 -7.43
CA VAL A 49 -8.02 -5.59 -7.35
C VAL A 49 -8.44 -5.78 -5.90
N ASN A 50 -7.56 -6.29 -5.04
CA ASN A 50 -7.85 -6.49 -3.63
C ASN A 50 -8.23 -5.16 -2.94
N ILE A 51 -7.45 -4.10 -3.16
CA ILE A 51 -7.70 -2.78 -2.57
C ILE A 51 -9.06 -2.22 -3.00
N ILE A 52 -9.38 -2.28 -4.30
CA ILE A 52 -10.62 -1.72 -4.84
C ILE A 52 -11.83 -2.58 -4.43
N GLU A 53 -11.67 -3.92 -4.45
CA GLU A 53 -12.71 -4.87 -4.04
C GLU A 53 -13.07 -4.69 -2.56
N ASP A 54 -12.09 -4.47 -1.68
CA ASP A 54 -12.32 -4.16 -0.27
C ASP A 54 -13.22 -2.94 -0.12
N ARG A 55 -12.93 -1.85 -0.84
CA ARG A 55 -13.75 -0.62 -0.78
C ARG A 55 -15.16 -0.85 -1.30
N ARG A 56 -15.32 -1.66 -2.36
CA ARG A 56 -16.63 -2.04 -2.90
C ARG A 56 -17.44 -2.83 -1.89
N ILE A 57 -16.83 -3.81 -1.25
CA ILE A 57 -17.48 -4.67 -0.25
C ILE A 57 -17.84 -3.88 1.01
N ASP A 58 -16.95 -3.05 1.51
CA ASP A 58 -17.21 -2.20 2.67
C ASP A 58 -18.41 -1.30 2.42
N ARG A 59 -18.49 -0.69 1.24
CA ARG A 59 -19.65 0.13 0.87
C ARG A 59 -20.94 -0.69 0.80
N PHE A 60 -20.87 -1.91 0.28
CA PHE A 60 -22.03 -2.81 0.25
C PHE A 60 -22.48 -3.15 1.68
N VAL A 61 -21.54 -3.47 2.58
CA VAL A 61 -21.85 -3.77 4.00
C VAL A 61 -22.46 -2.55 4.69
N PHE A 62 -21.90 -1.36 4.50
CA PHE A 62 -22.42 -0.12 5.10
C PHE A 62 -23.85 0.19 4.66
N ASN A 63 -24.19 -0.10 3.40
CA ASN A 63 -25.53 0.12 2.87
C ASN A 63 -26.51 -0.96 3.32
N SER A 64 -26.06 -2.23 3.40
CA SER A 64 -26.95 -3.38 3.67
C SER A 64 -27.13 -3.65 5.17
N ALA A 65 -26.13 -3.31 5.98
CA ALA A 65 -26.11 -3.59 7.41
C ALA A 65 -25.47 -2.41 8.17
N PRO A 66 -26.14 -1.24 8.23
CA PRO A 66 -25.57 -0.02 8.80
C PRO A 66 -25.15 -0.15 10.27
N GLY A 67 -25.69 -1.10 11.02
CA GLY A 67 -25.26 -1.39 12.38
C GLY A 67 -23.81 -1.86 12.50
N TYR A 68 -23.20 -2.40 11.45
CA TYR A 68 -21.78 -2.79 11.43
C TYR A 68 -20.82 -1.63 11.11
N GLN A 69 -21.33 -0.51 10.61
CA GLN A 69 -20.49 0.62 10.18
C GLN A 69 -19.54 1.10 11.29
N GLY A 70 -20.02 1.14 12.54
CA GLY A 70 -19.19 1.57 13.68
C GLY A 70 -17.99 0.66 13.92
N TYR A 71 -18.13 -0.66 13.74
CA TYR A 71 -17.02 -1.61 13.85
C TYR A 71 -16.00 -1.43 12.73
N TYR A 72 -16.46 -1.23 11.50
CA TYR A 72 -15.56 -0.96 10.37
C TYR A 72 -14.80 0.35 10.55
N LEU A 73 -15.47 1.42 10.99
CA LEU A 73 -14.82 2.69 11.25
C LEU A 73 -13.74 2.58 12.35
N ALA A 74 -14.03 1.85 13.44
CA ALA A 74 -13.05 1.59 14.49
C ALA A 74 -11.85 0.77 13.97
N MET A 75 -12.07 -0.18 13.08
CA MET A 75 -11.00 -0.91 12.40
C MET A 75 -10.18 0.02 11.49
N TYR A 76 -10.83 0.88 10.71
CA TYR A 76 -10.16 1.87 9.89
C TYR A 76 -9.30 2.81 10.71
N ASP A 77 -9.82 3.34 11.83
CA ASP A 77 -9.07 4.23 12.73
C ASP A 77 -7.85 3.55 13.33
N LYS A 78 -7.94 2.25 13.60
CA LYS A 78 -6.82 1.49 14.15
C LYS A 78 -5.72 1.18 13.13
N TYR A 79 -6.08 0.83 11.89
CA TYR A 79 -5.15 0.27 10.92
C TYR A 79 -4.82 1.21 9.75
N PHE A 80 -5.77 2.02 9.30
CA PHE A 80 -5.60 2.90 8.13
C PHE A 80 -5.46 4.39 8.50
N ASN A 81 -6.00 4.80 9.66
CA ASN A 81 -5.89 6.15 10.18
C ASN A 81 -4.97 6.20 11.41
N ALA A 82 -4.03 5.26 11.52
CA ALA A 82 -3.02 5.28 12.58
C ALA A 82 -2.15 6.54 12.47
N LYS A 83 -1.67 7.04 13.60
CA LYS A 83 -0.90 8.30 13.67
C LYS A 83 0.31 8.33 12.73
N GLU A 84 0.93 7.19 12.51
CA GLU A 84 2.07 7.03 11.61
C GLU A 84 1.66 7.21 10.15
N ILE A 85 0.52 6.65 9.76
CA ILE A 85 -0.06 6.80 8.42
C ILE A 85 -0.48 8.26 8.19
N ASP A 86 -1.19 8.85 9.15
CA ASP A 86 -1.60 10.26 9.08
C ASP A 86 -0.39 11.20 8.94
N LYS A 87 0.67 10.98 9.72
CA LYS A 87 1.91 11.73 9.58
C LYS A 87 2.51 11.57 8.19
N ALA A 88 2.59 10.34 7.67
CA ALA A 88 3.14 10.10 6.35
C ALA A 88 2.34 10.84 5.25
N LEU A 89 1.01 10.83 5.33
CA LEU A 89 0.15 11.55 4.40
C LEU A 89 0.27 13.07 4.54
N ILE A 90 0.23 13.60 5.77
CA ILE A 90 0.28 15.05 6.05
C ILE A 90 1.62 15.65 5.62
N TYR A 91 2.73 14.97 5.90
CA TYR A 91 4.07 15.45 5.55
C TYR A 91 4.49 15.12 4.12
N GLY A 92 3.65 14.40 3.36
CA GLY A 92 3.96 14.04 1.97
C GLY A 92 5.14 13.08 1.87
N LEU A 93 5.24 12.14 2.81
CA LEU A 93 6.17 11.03 2.72
C LEU A 93 5.71 10.05 1.64
N LYS A 94 6.58 9.14 1.21
CA LYS A 94 6.25 8.22 0.12
C LYS A 94 5.98 8.97 -1.20
N ALA A 95 6.95 9.77 -1.63
CA ALA A 95 6.88 10.63 -2.79
C ALA A 95 8.00 10.37 -3.83
N GLU A 96 8.66 9.21 -3.75
CA GLU A 96 9.76 8.82 -4.67
C GLU A 96 9.23 8.25 -6.00
N SER A 97 7.91 8.20 -6.16
CA SER A 97 7.22 7.70 -7.35
C SER A 97 7.53 6.23 -7.69
N THR A 98 7.79 5.43 -6.66
CA THR A 98 7.90 3.98 -6.79
C THR A 98 6.52 3.30 -6.81
N TRP A 99 6.46 2.05 -7.26
CA TRP A 99 5.23 1.24 -7.16
C TRP A 99 4.68 1.22 -5.72
N ASP A 100 5.55 1.02 -4.72
CA ASP A 100 5.17 0.94 -3.31
C ASP A 100 4.60 2.26 -2.79
N ASP A 101 5.10 3.40 -3.26
CA ASP A 101 4.56 4.71 -2.90
C ASP A 101 3.16 4.92 -3.48
N TYR A 102 2.92 4.53 -4.74
CA TYR A 102 1.58 4.57 -5.32
C TYR A 102 0.61 3.67 -4.56
N ILE A 103 1.00 2.43 -4.25
CA ILE A 103 0.16 1.49 -3.48
C ILE A 103 -0.14 2.04 -2.09
N PHE A 104 0.85 2.64 -1.41
CA PHE A 104 0.63 3.31 -0.13
C PHE A 104 -0.47 4.38 -0.23
N HIS A 105 -0.41 5.26 -1.21
CA HIS A 105 -1.42 6.31 -1.38
C HIS A 105 -2.79 5.75 -1.80
N VAL A 106 -2.84 4.77 -2.69
CA VAL A 106 -4.09 4.14 -3.16
C VAL A 106 -4.79 3.40 -2.01
N CYS A 107 -4.06 2.66 -1.18
CA CYS A 107 -4.61 2.02 0.03
C CYS A 107 -5.25 3.06 0.97
N ASN A 108 -4.65 4.24 1.07
CA ASN A 108 -5.05 5.29 1.99
C ASN A 108 -6.01 6.32 1.37
N PHE A 109 -6.59 6.06 0.20
CA PHE A 109 -7.56 6.97 -0.41
C PHE A 109 -8.81 7.22 0.45
N ALA A 110 -9.19 6.30 1.32
CA ALA A 110 -10.28 6.51 2.26
C ALA A 110 -9.89 7.43 3.44
N ASN A 111 -8.59 7.65 3.69
CA ASN A 111 -8.11 8.49 4.80
C ASN A 111 -8.44 9.97 4.54
N PRO A 112 -8.99 10.71 5.52
CA PRO A 112 -9.28 12.14 5.38
C PRO A 112 -8.05 13.00 5.07
N ASN A 113 -6.87 12.58 5.53
CA ASN A 113 -5.59 13.30 5.36
C ASN A 113 -4.88 12.99 4.03
N ARG A 114 -5.52 12.23 3.13
CA ARG A 114 -4.95 11.94 1.80
C ARG A 114 -4.57 13.21 1.04
N LYS A 115 -3.42 13.18 0.39
CA LYS A 115 -2.97 14.24 -0.52
C LYS A 115 -2.88 13.68 -1.92
N LEU A 116 -3.65 14.24 -2.85
CA LEU A 116 -3.75 13.76 -4.22
C LEU A 116 -2.70 14.38 -5.18
N ASP A 117 -1.87 15.26 -4.65
CA ASP A 117 -0.82 15.96 -5.42
C ASP A 117 0.60 15.53 -4.98
N THR A 118 0.70 14.50 -4.12
CA THR A 118 2.01 13.99 -3.65
C THR A 118 2.76 13.28 -4.76
N LEU A 119 2.06 12.57 -5.64
CA LEU A 119 2.62 11.84 -6.77
C LEU A 119 1.96 12.28 -8.08
N PRO A 120 2.69 12.23 -9.20
CA PRO A 120 2.11 12.43 -10.54
C PRO A 120 0.91 11.51 -10.74
N THR A 121 -0.08 11.93 -11.50
CA THR A 121 -1.26 11.11 -11.88
C THR A 121 -2.15 10.64 -10.71
N LEU A 122 -1.75 10.80 -9.43
CA LEU A 122 -2.48 10.28 -8.26
C LEU A 122 -3.93 10.79 -8.19
N ARG A 123 -4.15 12.06 -8.57
CA ARG A 123 -5.50 12.64 -8.65
C ARG A 123 -6.36 11.98 -9.74
N ALA A 124 -5.77 11.64 -10.87
CA ALA A 124 -6.46 10.91 -11.92
C ALA A 124 -6.81 9.49 -11.48
N ILE A 125 -5.89 8.80 -10.81
CA ILE A 125 -6.13 7.47 -10.20
C ILE A 125 -7.30 7.54 -9.19
N TRP A 126 -7.32 8.55 -8.32
CA TRP A 126 -8.45 8.78 -7.42
C TRP A 126 -9.78 8.91 -8.15
N ASN A 127 -9.81 9.66 -9.24
CA ASN A 127 -11.02 9.86 -10.05
C ASN A 127 -11.45 8.56 -10.76
N THR A 128 -10.50 7.76 -11.23
CA THR A 128 -10.76 6.48 -11.89
C THR A 128 -11.36 5.47 -10.90
N ILE A 129 -10.78 5.32 -9.72
CA ILE A 129 -11.32 4.45 -8.67
C ILE A 129 -12.66 4.99 -8.16
N ASN A 130 -12.76 6.29 -7.94
CA ASN A 130 -13.96 7.01 -7.51
C ASN A 130 -14.60 6.38 -6.25
N ILE A 131 -13.86 6.41 -5.14
CA ILE A 131 -14.32 5.85 -3.85
C ILE A 131 -15.70 6.39 -3.42
N PRO A 132 -16.02 7.69 -3.57
CA PRO A 132 -17.36 8.17 -3.23
C PRO A 132 -18.50 7.45 -3.96
N ASN A 133 -18.26 7.01 -5.19
CA ASN A 133 -19.21 6.28 -6.02
C ASN A 133 -18.75 4.84 -6.33
N ILE A 134 -18.06 4.19 -5.38
CA ILE A 134 -17.54 2.83 -5.56
C ILE A 134 -18.66 1.80 -5.77
N SER A 135 -19.87 2.07 -5.27
CA SER A 135 -21.06 1.22 -5.45
C SER A 135 -21.54 1.09 -6.90
N ARG A 136 -20.96 1.88 -7.84
CA ARG A 136 -21.18 1.69 -9.28
C ARG A 136 -20.65 0.34 -9.76
N LEU A 137 -19.56 -0.13 -9.14
CA LEU A 137 -18.97 -1.43 -9.45
C LEU A 137 -19.82 -2.53 -8.81
N LYS A 138 -20.44 -3.36 -9.65
CA LYS A 138 -21.37 -4.41 -9.21
C LYS A 138 -20.70 -5.77 -9.10
N THR A 139 -19.68 -6.00 -9.90
CA THR A 139 -19.01 -7.30 -10.02
C THR A 139 -17.50 -7.17 -9.83
N THR A 140 -16.84 -8.29 -9.53
CA THR A 140 -15.38 -8.37 -9.47
C THR A 140 -14.74 -8.13 -10.85
N ASP A 141 -15.44 -8.45 -11.95
CA ASP A 141 -14.97 -8.17 -13.31
C ASP A 141 -14.85 -6.66 -13.56
N GLU A 142 -15.82 -5.87 -13.11
CA GLU A 142 -15.78 -4.41 -13.22
C GLU A 142 -14.64 -3.82 -12.35
N VAL A 143 -14.38 -4.40 -11.18
CA VAL A 143 -13.25 -4.06 -10.32
C VAL A 143 -11.93 -4.35 -11.04
N TYR A 144 -11.80 -5.52 -11.67
CA TYR A 144 -10.63 -5.90 -12.44
C TYR A 144 -10.32 -4.89 -13.57
N VAL A 145 -11.33 -4.48 -14.32
CA VAL A 145 -11.17 -3.47 -15.39
C VAL A 145 -10.58 -2.17 -14.84
N VAL A 146 -11.12 -1.68 -13.71
CA VAL A 146 -10.62 -0.47 -13.06
C VAL A 146 -9.19 -0.68 -12.54
N ALA A 147 -8.89 -1.84 -11.97
CA ALA A 147 -7.54 -2.14 -11.47
C ALA A 147 -6.50 -2.18 -12.59
N VAL A 148 -6.84 -2.73 -13.76
CA VAL A 148 -5.97 -2.72 -14.95
C VAL A 148 -5.71 -1.29 -15.44
N GLU A 149 -6.74 -0.45 -15.47
CA GLU A 149 -6.59 0.96 -15.84
C GLU A 149 -5.65 1.69 -14.87
N VAL A 150 -5.86 1.52 -13.56
CA VAL A 150 -5.00 2.09 -12.52
C VAL A 150 -3.57 1.58 -12.62
N TYR A 151 -3.38 0.27 -12.87
CA TYR A 151 -2.06 -0.31 -13.10
C TYR A 151 -1.32 0.41 -14.24
N LYS A 152 -1.98 0.59 -15.38
CA LYS A 152 -1.40 1.29 -16.53
C LYS A 152 -1.01 2.72 -16.19
N MET A 153 -1.90 3.46 -15.51
CA MET A 153 -1.64 4.83 -15.08
C MET A 153 -0.42 4.94 -14.16
N ILE A 154 -0.26 4.00 -13.23
CA ILE A 154 0.91 3.96 -12.34
C ILE A 154 2.18 3.65 -13.13
N MET A 155 2.15 2.63 -13.97
CA MET A 155 3.34 2.23 -14.76
C MET A 155 3.77 3.34 -15.71
N GLU A 156 2.86 4.02 -16.38
CA GLU A 156 3.16 5.18 -17.22
C GLU A 156 3.79 6.33 -16.41
N ALA A 157 3.30 6.57 -15.20
CA ALA A 157 3.86 7.61 -14.33
C ALA A 157 5.29 7.26 -13.85
N ILE A 158 5.54 6.01 -13.49
CA ILE A 158 6.86 5.53 -13.07
C ILE A 158 7.83 5.51 -14.25
N GLY A 159 7.46 4.90 -15.37
CA GLY A 159 8.32 4.80 -16.56
C GLY A 159 8.66 6.15 -17.19
N GLY A 160 7.73 7.10 -17.13
CA GLY A 160 7.98 8.47 -17.57
C GLY A 160 9.01 9.22 -16.72
N MET A 161 9.19 8.83 -15.47
CA MET A 161 10.17 9.42 -14.54
C MET A 161 11.56 8.80 -14.70
N GLU A 162 11.66 7.47 -14.86
CA GLU A 162 12.93 6.79 -15.12
C GLU A 162 13.60 7.31 -16.38
N ALA A 163 12.84 7.53 -17.46
CA ALA A 163 13.35 8.13 -18.68
C ALA A 163 13.89 9.57 -18.49
N ASN A 164 13.37 10.33 -17.55
CA ASN A 164 13.86 11.67 -17.23
C ASN A 164 15.12 11.64 -16.36
N GLU A 165 15.26 10.66 -15.44
CA GLU A 165 16.48 10.49 -14.63
C GLU A 165 17.67 10.05 -15.47
N GLU A 166 17.50 9.16 -16.44
CA GLU A 166 18.56 8.75 -17.37
C GLU A 166 19.03 9.92 -18.23
N LYS A 167 18.13 10.77 -18.73
CA LYS A 167 18.49 11.98 -19.46
C LYS A 167 19.25 12.99 -18.62
N SER A 168 18.98 13.05 -17.31
CA SER A 168 19.68 13.95 -16.39
C SER A 168 21.09 13.45 -16.05
N LYS A 169 21.31 12.13 -16.04
CA LYS A 169 22.64 11.53 -15.80
C LYS A 169 23.55 11.64 -17.02
N ASP A 170 23.02 11.58 -18.21
CA ASP A 170 23.82 11.72 -19.46
C ASP A 170 24.26 13.17 -19.72
N GLY A 171 23.62 14.16 -19.08
CA GLY A 171 23.96 15.59 -19.20
C GLY A 171 25.09 16.06 -18.27
N GLN A 172 25.54 15.26 -17.30
CA GLN A 172 26.62 15.61 -16.37
C GLN A 172 27.92 14.85 -16.72
N GLY A 173 28.45 15.15 -17.89
CA GLY A 173 29.74 14.70 -18.35
C GLY A 173 30.89 15.48 -17.75
N LYS A 174 31.80 14.73 -17.12
CA LYS A 174 33.24 15.05 -16.91
C LYS A 174 33.58 16.39 -16.30
N GLY A 175 33.75 16.39 -14.99
CA GLY A 175 34.63 17.28 -14.24
C GLY A 175 35.64 16.45 -13.46
N ASN A 176 36.79 16.26 -14.04
CA ASN A 176 37.97 15.63 -13.45
C ASN A 176 38.50 16.56 -12.33
N ASN A 177 38.65 16.05 -11.08
CA ASN A 177 39.70 16.49 -10.16
C ASN A 177 39.72 15.60 -8.90
N SER A 178 40.67 14.70 -8.84
CA SER A 178 41.36 14.32 -7.60
C SER A 178 42.42 15.38 -7.31
N PRO A 179 42.83 15.67 -6.06
CA PRO A 179 43.74 14.78 -5.38
C PRO A 179 43.62 14.69 -3.86
N ASP A 180 43.88 13.48 -3.35
CA ASP A 180 44.91 13.15 -2.37
C ASP A 180 44.98 13.89 -1.04
N SER A 181 44.99 13.10 -0.01
CA SER A 181 45.84 13.09 1.19
C SER A 181 45.12 12.82 2.51
N LEU A 182 45.40 11.62 3.04
CA LEU A 182 45.98 11.29 4.34
C LEU A 182 45.38 11.93 5.63
N GLN A 183 44.86 11.13 6.55
CA GLN A 183 45.62 10.82 7.77
C GLN A 183 44.88 9.87 8.71
N GLU A 184 45.63 8.95 9.25
CA GLU A 184 45.33 7.96 10.28
C GLU A 184 45.02 8.61 11.64
N GLY A 185 44.33 7.86 12.49
CA GLY A 185 44.16 8.10 13.92
C GLY A 185 43.12 7.15 14.52
N GLN A 186 43.43 5.98 14.87
CA GLN A 186 43.86 5.37 16.13
C GLN A 186 42.79 5.25 17.20
N SER A 187 42.39 3.98 17.40
CA SER A 187 42.08 3.21 18.64
C SER A 187 41.32 3.84 19.80
N GLY A 188 40.31 3.08 20.23
CA GLY A 188 39.70 3.18 21.57
C GLY A 188 38.86 1.94 21.85
N GLU A 189 39.50 0.93 22.44
CA GLU A 189 38.86 -0.20 23.09
C GLU A 189 38.15 0.29 24.37
N GLY A 190 36.96 -0.25 24.63
CA GLY A 190 36.22 -0.07 25.86
C GLY A 190 35.32 -1.27 26.11
N GLU A 191 35.91 -2.27 26.78
CA GLU A 191 35.13 -3.37 27.40
C GLU A 191 34.35 -2.82 28.59
N GLY A 192 33.13 -3.32 28.76
CA GLY A 192 32.28 -3.06 29.91
C GLY A 192 31.32 -4.25 30.11
N GLU A 193 31.80 -5.17 30.95
CA GLU A 193 31.00 -6.28 31.53
C GLU A 193 30.05 -5.76 32.60
N GLY A 194 28.99 -6.54 32.84
CA GLY A 194 28.13 -6.51 34.06
C GLY A 194 26.66 -6.29 33.73
N GLU A 195 25.70 -6.96 34.22
CA GLU A 195 25.54 -7.96 35.26
C GLU A 195 24.12 -8.54 35.11
N GLU A 196 23.99 -9.80 35.33
CA GLU A 196 22.71 -10.53 35.41
C GLU A 196 21.96 -10.11 36.68
N GLY A 197 20.66 -9.86 36.52
CA GLY A 197 19.73 -9.64 37.62
C GLY A 197 18.54 -10.59 37.51
N GLU A 198 18.64 -11.74 38.10
CA GLU A 198 17.52 -12.64 38.43
C GLU A 198 16.58 -11.96 39.44
N GLY A 199 15.29 -11.97 39.17
CA GLY A 199 14.22 -11.52 40.07
C GLY A 199 13.02 -12.44 39.99
N ASP A 200 12.89 -13.20 41.03
CA ASP A 200 11.97 -14.30 41.37
C ASP A 200 10.47 -13.91 41.32
N PRO A 201 9.56 -14.84 40.97
CA PRO A 201 8.12 -14.63 40.98
C PRO A 201 7.52 -15.13 42.29
N ASN A 202 6.84 -14.30 43.05
CA ASN A 202 5.96 -14.82 44.08
C ASN A 202 4.75 -13.95 44.39
N MET A 203 3.59 -14.57 44.23
CA MET A 203 2.35 -14.53 45.02
C MET A 203 1.69 -13.16 45.32
N ASP A 204 0.43 -13.01 44.93
CA ASP A 204 -0.61 -13.10 45.98
C ASP A 204 -2.00 -13.44 45.38
N GLN A 205 -2.65 -14.43 46.01
CA GLN A 205 -4.02 -14.84 45.74
C GLN A 205 -4.95 -13.97 46.60
N GLY A 206 -5.82 -13.21 45.98
CA GLY A 206 -6.94 -12.55 46.63
C GLY A 206 -8.26 -13.24 46.31
N ALA A 207 -8.90 -13.83 47.31
CA ALA A 207 -10.15 -14.55 47.23
C ALA A 207 -11.39 -13.68 46.97
N PRO A 208 -12.52 -14.27 46.49
CA PRO A 208 -13.70 -13.52 46.01
C PRO A 208 -14.60 -13.10 47.18
N GLY A 209 -15.00 -11.84 47.19
CA GLY A 209 -15.98 -11.29 48.08
C GLY A 209 -17.42 -11.49 47.56
N ASN A 210 -18.19 -12.29 48.34
CA ASN A 210 -19.64 -12.40 48.23
C ASN A 210 -20.29 -11.08 48.65
N GLY A 211 -21.14 -10.52 47.80
CA GLY A 211 -22.05 -9.41 48.12
C GLY A 211 -23.46 -9.76 47.66
N GLU A 212 -24.33 -10.04 48.64
CA GLU A 212 -25.75 -10.31 48.44
C GLU A 212 -26.53 -9.03 48.05
N PRO A 213 -27.65 -9.14 47.29
CA PRO A 213 -28.48 -8.00 46.93
C PRO A 213 -29.44 -7.63 48.07
N LYS A 214 -29.58 -6.32 48.34
CA LYS A 214 -30.65 -5.76 49.18
C LYS A 214 -31.75 -5.20 48.28
N GLU A 215 -32.94 -5.71 48.46
CA GLU A 215 -34.20 -5.14 48.02
C GLU A 215 -34.48 -3.77 48.72
N GLY A 216 -35.08 -2.87 47.93
CA GLY A 216 -35.61 -1.58 48.38
C GLY A 216 -36.19 -0.80 47.19
#